data_90345245932977743f3a7978c7d12995
#
_entry.id   90345245932977743f3a7978c7d12995
#
_cell.length_a   1.000
_cell.length_b   1.000
_cell.length_c   1.000
_cell.angle_alpha   90.00
_cell.angle_beta   90.00
_cell.angle_gamma   90.00
#
_symmetry.space_group_name_H-M   'P 1'
#
loop_
_entity.id
_entity.type
_entity.pdbx_description
1 polymer ?
#
loop_
_entity_poly.entity_id
_entity_poly.type
_entity_poly.pdbx_seq_one_letter_code
_entity_poly.pdbx_strand_id
1 'polypeptide(L)'
;MSDVNPKELHPEVWTLFDKYVHGLLDRRGFLDGVGKHAVGGLTAVGILEALAPKYAEAQIQVPPTDARVKTEYVQVPSPQGYGTIKALVARPANATGKLPAVVVIHENRGLNPHIEDVVRRAAVAGFLAIGPDALSSLGGYPGTDEAGAAMQQKLDQGKMMADFVATARFIKAHANSTGRVGAVGFCYGGGVVNNLAVQLGPDLAAGVPFYGGQPRAEDVPKIKAALLITYAEDDARINAGWAAYEAALKANNIRYEQFTYPGTMHGFHNDTTPRFNKEQAAIAWQRTVAHFNKYLKTS
;
A
#
# COMPACT_ATOMS: atom_id res chain seq x y z
N MET A 1 -31.17 11.38 -7.37
CA MET A 1 -30.05 11.61 -6.43
C MET A 1 -29.10 12.51 -7.19
N SER A 2 -28.73 13.67 -6.67
CA SER A 2 -27.74 14.53 -7.31
C SER A 2 -26.39 13.82 -7.25
N ASP A 3 -25.77 13.54 -8.40
CA ASP A 3 -24.42 12.98 -8.45
C ASP A 3 -23.46 13.98 -7.81
N VAL A 4 -22.96 13.63 -6.64
CA VAL A 4 -21.93 14.42 -5.93
C VAL A 4 -20.64 14.32 -6.74
N ASN A 5 -20.16 15.44 -7.29
CA ASN A 5 -18.86 15.49 -7.91
C ASN A 5 -17.79 15.69 -6.82
N PRO A 6 -16.96 14.66 -6.52
CA PRO A 6 -15.96 14.79 -5.46
C PRO A 6 -14.97 15.94 -5.67
N LYS A 7 -14.70 16.34 -6.93
CA LYS A 7 -13.75 17.42 -7.26
C LYS A 7 -14.26 18.81 -6.86
N GLU A 8 -15.55 18.95 -6.61
CA GLU A 8 -16.20 20.22 -6.22
C GLU A 8 -16.42 20.32 -4.71
N LEU A 9 -16.01 19.29 -3.96
CA LEU A 9 -16.15 19.29 -2.50
C LEU A 9 -15.20 20.31 -1.85
N HIS A 10 -15.69 20.92 -0.77
CA HIS A 10 -14.89 21.86 0.01
C HIS A 10 -13.58 21.20 0.51
N PRO A 11 -12.42 21.89 0.50
CA PRO A 11 -11.15 21.29 0.92
C PRO A 11 -11.17 20.64 2.31
N GLU A 12 -11.95 21.19 3.25
CA GLU A 12 -12.11 20.64 4.60
C GLU A 12 -12.75 19.24 4.61
N VAL A 13 -13.60 18.93 3.62
CA VAL A 13 -14.19 17.59 3.47
C VAL A 13 -13.11 16.55 3.26
N TRP A 14 -12.08 16.87 2.49
CA TRP A 14 -10.95 15.97 2.24
C TRP A 14 -10.10 15.76 3.49
N THR A 15 -9.89 16.82 4.28
CA THR A 15 -9.18 16.73 5.57
C THR A 15 -9.96 15.86 6.57
N LEU A 16 -11.30 16.03 6.64
CA LEU A 16 -12.15 15.20 7.49
C LEU A 16 -12.16 13.74 7.02
N PHE A 17 -12.19 13.52 5.70
CA PHE A 17 -12.15 12.18 5.12
C PHE A 17 -10.81 11.48 5.39
N ASP A 18 -9.68 12.19 5.29
CA ASP A 18 -8.38 11.62 5.64
C ASP A 18 -8.34 11.19 7.12
N LYS A 19 -8.83 12.03 8.03
CA LYS A 19 -8.95 11.66 9.46
C LYS A 19 -9.85 10.45 9.68
N TYR A 20 -10.98 10.38 8.98
CA TYR A 20 -11.93 9.27 9.08
C TYR A 20 -11.31 7.94 8.60
N VAL A 21 -10.72 7.90 7.41
CA VAL A 21 -10.14 6.66 6.88
C VAL A 21 -8.92 6.17 7.64
N HIS A 22 -8.29 7.04 8.44
CA HIS A 22 -7.16 6.69 9.31
C HIS A 22 -7.58 6.43 10.77
N GLY A 23 -8.89 6.44 11.06
CA GLY A 23 -9.41 6.17 12.40
C GLY A 23 -9.16 7.28 13.43
N LEU A 24 -8.76 8.48 12.98
CA LEU A 24 -8.60 9.67 13.83
C LEU A 24 -9.94 10.38 14.08
N LEU A 25 -10.97 9.98 13.35
CA LEU A 25 -12.34 10.47 13.45
C LEU A 25 -13.28 9.29 13.21
N ASP A 26 -14.30 9.12 14.03
CA ASP A 26 -15.30 8.08 13.80
C ASP A 26 -16.33 8.52 12.72
N ARG A 27 -17.17 7.56 12.29
CA ARG A 27 -18.19 7.84 11.25
C ARG A 27 -19.12 8.99 11.64
N ARG A 28 -19.51 9.06 12.91
CA ARG A 28 -20.42 10.11 13.41
C ARG A 28 -19.74 11.48 13.35
N GLY A 29 -18.53 11.58 13.87
CA GLY A 29 -17.75 12.81 13.82
C GLY A 29 -17.45 13.27 12.40
N PHE A 30 -17.21 12.33 11.46
CA PHE A 30 -17.10 12.65 10.05
C PHE A 30 -18.39 13.23 9.49
N LEU A 31 -19.55 12.56 9.69
CA LEU A 31 -20.84 13.02 9.19
C LEU A 31 -21.24 14.38 9.80
N ASP A 32 -21.00 14.59 11.08
CA ASP A 32 -21.24 15.87 11.76
C ASP A 32 -20.34 16.99 11.20
N GLY A 33 -19.08 16.69 10.91
CA GLY A 33 -18.12 17.62 10.33
C GLY A 33 -18.49 18.02 8.90
N VAL A 34 -18.73 17.06 8.02
CA VAL A 34 -19.05 17.33 6.60
C VAL A 34 -20.46 17.91 6.42
N GLY A 35 -21.38 17.68 7.38
CA GLY A 35 -22.72 18.28 7.37
C GLY A 35 -22.71 19.81 7.30
N LYS A 36 -21.65 20.44 7.81
CA LYS A 36 -21.44 21.90 7.74
C LYS A 36 -21.10 22.38 6.32
N HIS A 37 -20.63 21.48 5.46
CA HIS A 37 -20.27 21.74 4.07
C HIS A 37 -21.30 21.16 3.08
N ALA A 38 -22.41 20.64 3.59
CA ALA A 38 -23.52 20.12 2.79
C ALA A 38 -24.36 21.28 2.26
N VAL A 39 -24.09 21.72 1.05
CA VAL A 39 -24.81 22.81 0.36
C VAL A 39 -25.41 22.30 -0.94
N GLY A 40 -26.45 22.98 -1.45
CA GLY A 40 -27.02 22.68 -2.76
C GLY A 40 -27.73 21.32 -2.86
N GLY A 41 -28.28 20.77 -1.77
CA GLY A 41 -28.94 19.45 -1.76
C GLY A 41 -28.02 18.28 -1.47
N LEU A 42 -26.73 18.51 -1.22
CA LEU A 42 -25.82 17.50 -0.74
C LEU A 42 -26.17 17.08 0.70
N THR A 43 -26.07 15.78 0.98
CA THR A 43 -26.17 15.26 2.35
C THR A 43 -24.81 14.74 2.81
N ALA A 44 -24.57 14.75 4.13
CA ALA A 44 -23.33 14.19 4.70
C ALA A 44 -23.11 12.71 4.30
N VAL A 45 -24.21 11.93 4.23
CA VAL A 45 -24.18 10.53 3.77
C VAL A 45 -23.83 10.45 2.29
N GLY A 46 -24.43 11.28 1.44
CA GLY A 46 -24.12 11.33 0.00
C GLY A 46 -22.67 11.72 -0.27
N ILE A 47 -22.10 12.61 0.54
CA ILE A 47 -20.66 12.94 0.47
C ILE A 47 -19.82 11.71 0.82
N LEU A 48 -20.14 10.99 1.90
CA LEU A 48 -19.42 9.77 2.27
C LEU A 48 -19.48 8.69 1.18
N GLU A 49 -20.65 8.47 0.60
CA GLU A 49 -20.85 7.52 -0.50
C GLU A 49 -20.05 7.92 -1.76
N ALA A 50 -19.98 9.21 -2.07
CA ALA A 50 -19.17 9.70 -3.19
C ALA A 50 -17.66 9.54 -2.98
N LEU A 51 -17.21 9.54 -1.72
CA LEU A 51 -15.80 9.35 -1.35
C LEU A 51 -15.42 7.89 -1.12
N ALA A 52 -16.41 7.00 -0.97
CA ALA A 52 -16.17 5.56 -0.77
C ALA A 52 -15.53 4.91 -2.01
N PRO A 53 -14.70 3.88 -1.83
CA PRO A 53 -14.13 3.13 -2.94
C PRO A 53 -15.21 2.49 -3.82
N LYS A 54 -15.05 2.63 -5.12
CA LYS A 54 -15.98 2.11 -6.13
C LYS A 54 -15.31 1.01 -6.94
N TYR A 55 -15.23 -0.19 -6.41
CA TYR A 55 -14.54 -1.33 -7.06
C TYR A 55 -15.17 -1.71 -8.41
N ALA A 56 -16.48 -1.54 -8.58
CA ALA A 56 -17.17 -1.81 -9.85
C ALA A 56 -16.83 -0.81 -10.95
N GLU A 57 -16.45 0.43 -10.58
CA GLU A 57 -16.05 1.49 -11.50
C GLU A 57 -14.52 1.54 -11.68
N ALA A 58 -13.76 0.88 -10.81
CA ALA A 58 -12.31 0.83 -10.86
C ALA A 58 -11.84 0.16 -12.17
N GLN A 59 -10.85 0.75 -12.78
CA GLN A 59 -10.19 0.13 -13.93
C GLN A 59 -9.24 -0.97 -13.41
N ILE A 60 -9.78 -2.19 -13.18
CA ILE A 60 -8.93 -3.36 -12.94
C ILE A 60 -8.01 -3.51 -14.15
N GLN A 61 -6.71 -3.24 -13.98
CA GLN A 61 -5.73 -3.24 -15.08
C GLN A 61 -5.29 -4.66 -15.45
N VAL A 62 -5.26 -5.56 -14.46
CA VAL A 62 -4.91 -6.97 -14.64
C VAL A 62 -5.98 -7.82 -13.93
N PRO A 63 -7.06 -8.20 -14.63
CA PRO A 63 -8.14 -8.98 -14.03
C PRO A 63 -7.66 -10.37 -13.58
N PRO A 64 -8.37 -11.03 -12.65
CA PRO A 64 -8.01 -12.37 -12.18
C PRO A 64 -7.90 -13.42 -13.31
N THR A 65 -8.59 -13.20 -14.43
CA THR A 65 -8.60 -14.08 -15.60
C THR A 65 -7.55 -13.72 -16.65
N ASP A 66 -6.65 -12.78 -16.37
CA ASP A 66 -5.63 -12.34 -17.31
C ASP A 66 -4.63 -13.46 -17.63
N ALA A 67 -4.56 -13.86 -18.89
CA ALA A 67 -3.72 -14.96 -19.35
C ALA A 67 -2.20 -14.70 -19.21
N ARG A 68 -1.80 -13.43 -18.98
CA ARG A 68 -0.38 -13.06 -18.79
C ARG A 68 0.15 -13.49 -17.42
N VAL A 69 -0.71 -13.79 -16.45
CA VAL A 69 -0.32 -14.12 -15.07
C VAL A 69 -0.91 -15.45 -14.61
N LYS A 70 -0.20 -16.11 -13.71
CA LYS A 70 -0.70 -17.25 -12.91
C LYS A 70 -0.80 -16.78 -11.46
N THR A 71 -1.94 -17.05 -10.83
CA THR A 71 -2.22 -16.66 -9.46
C THR A 71 -2.63 -17.84 -8.62
N GLU A 72 -2.26 -17.84 -7.35
CA GLU A 72 -2.71 -18.82 -6.36
C GLU A 72 -2.77 -18.18 -4.97
N TYR A 73 -3.68 -18.62 -4.12
CA TYR A 73 -3.65 -18.30 -2.71
C TYR A 73 -2.82 -19.32 -1.96
N VAL A 74 -1.93 -18.83 -1.11
CA VAL A 74 -1.07 -19.64 -0.26
C VAL A 74 -1.30 -19.34 1.22
N GLN A 75 -0.90 -20.28 2.08
CA GLN A 75 -0.86 -20.09 3.52
C GLN A 75 0.60 -19.86 3.94
N VAL A 76 0.89 -18.70 4.52
CA VAL A 76 2.22 -18.32 5.00
C VAL A 76 2.31 -18.59 6.50
N PRO A 77 3.20 -19.47 6.97
CA PRO A 77 3.43 -19.67 8.39
C PRO A 77 4.01 -18.40 9.04
N SER A 78 3.41 -17.94 10.12
CA SER A 78 3.83 -16.77 10.90
C SER A 78 3.73 -17.03 12.41
N PRO A 79 4.60 -17.85 12.98
CA PRO A 79 4.50 -18.27 14.37
C PRO A 79 4.71 -17.12 15.38
N GLN A 80 5.36 -16.03 14.98
CA GLN A 80 5.54 -14.83 15.80
C GLN A 80 4.43 -13.80 15.62
N GLY A 81 3.58 -13.98 14.60
CA GLY A 81 2.42 -13.14 14.30
C GLY A 81 1.12 -13.85 14.68
N TYR A 82 0.22 -13.94 13.72
CA TYR A 82 -1.09 -14.57 13.89
C TYR A 82 -1.16 -16.06 13.49
N GLY A 83 0.00 -16.72 13.41
CA GLY A 83 0.11 -18.16 13.15
C GLY A 83 0.15 -18.53 11.68
N THR A 84 -0.87 -18.18 10.94
CA THR A 84 -0.94 -18.44 9.49
C THR A 84 -1.66 -17.32 8.77
N ILE A 85 -1.10 -16.88 7.63
CA ILE A 85 -1.60 -15.77 6.86
C ILE A 85 -1.94 -16.22 5.46
N LYS A 86 -3.14 -15.90 5.00
CA LYS A 86 -3.52 -16.03 3.60
C LYS A 86 -2.81 -14.95 2.77
N ALA A 87 -2.23 -15.34 1.65
CA ALA A 87 -1.60 -14.41 0.72
C ALA A 87 -1.91 -14.80 -0.73
N LEU A 88 -2.04 -13.79 -1.59
CA LEU A 88 -2.12 -13.98 -3.04
C LEU A 88 -0.72 -13.98 -3.63
N VAL A 89 -0.33 -15.07 -4.30
CA VAL A 89 0.90 -15.12 -5.11
C VAL A 89 0.54 -14.96 -6.58
N ALA A 90 1.32 -14.16 -7.29
CA ALA A 90 1.20 -14.00 -8.74
C ALA A 90 2.56 -14.02 -9.42
N ARG A 91 2.64 -14.62 -10.62
CA ARG A 91 3.83 -14.61 -11.45
C ARG A 91 3.48 -14.56 -12.94
N PRO A 92 4.41 -14.15 -13.83
CA PRO A 92 4.17 -14.26 -15.26
C PRO A 92 3.85 -15.69 -15.67
N ALA A 93 2.83 -15.86 -16.51
CA ALA A 93 2.36 -17.18 -16.92
C ALA A 93 3.42 -17.97 -17.72
N ASN A 94 4.27 -17.27 -18.46
CA ASN A 94 5.31 -17.84 -19.32
C ASN A 94 6.70 -17.86 -18.67
N ALA A 95 6.82 -17.55 -17.37
CA ALA A 95 8.11 -17.59 -16.70
C ALA A 95 8.65 -19.02 -16.59
N THR A 96 9.87 -19.25 -17.08
CA THR A 96 10.53 -20.56 -17.10
C THR A 96 11.63 -20.69 -16.04
N GLY A 97 11.97 -19.60 -15.35
CA GLY A 97 13.05 -19.56 -14.35
C GLY A 97 12.61 -18.89 -13.05
N LYS A 98 13.59 -18.72 -12.16
CA LYS A 98 13.42 -17.98 -10.92
C LYS A 98 13.31 -16.48 -11.20
N LEU A 99 12.48 -15.81 -10.43
CA LEU A 99 12.19 -14.39 -10.55
C LEU A 99 12.56 -13.66 -9.26
N PRO A 100 12.98 -12.39 -9.34
CA PRO A 100 13.05 -11.56 -8.15
C PRO A 100 11.65 -11.38 -7.55
N ALA A 101 11.58 -11.36 -6.21
CA ALA A 101 10.31 -11.34 -5.51
C ALA A 101 9.94 -9.93 -5.04
N VAL A 102 8.63 -9.63 -5.03
CA VAL A 102 8.09 -8.36 -4.53
C VAL A 102 6.91 -8.64 -3.58
N VAL A 103 7.01 -8.11 -2.37
CA VAL A 103 5.90 -8.09 -1.42
C VAL A 103 5.08 -6.83 -1.67
N VAL A 104 3.77 -6.98 -1.91
CA VAL A 104 2.82 -5.89 -2.13
C VAL A 104 1.95 -5.76 -0.89
N ILE A 105 2.05 -4.64 -0.18
CA ILE A 105 1.40 -4.45 1.12
C ILE A 105 0.24 -3.49 0.99
N HIS A 106 -0.92 -3.97 1.45
CA HIS A 106 -2.19 -3.26 1.38
C HIS A 106 -2.25 -2.03 2.29
N GLU A 107 -3.25 -1.21 2.06
CA GLU A 107 -3.63 -0.09 2.93
C GLU A 107 -4.16 -0.61 4.29
N ASN A 108 -4.77 0.24 5.10
CA ASN A 108 -5.29 -0.10 6.44
C ASN A 108 -6.62 -0.89 6.43
N ARG A 109 -6.86 -1.77 5.46
CA ARG A 109 -8.18 -2.40 5.25
C ARG A 109 -8.13 -3.84 4.72
N GLY A 110 -6.95 -4.49 4.76
CA GLY A 110 -6.74 -5.86 4.29
C GLY A 110 -6.49 -5.95 2.78
N LEU A 111 -6.34 -7.18 2.30
CA LEU A 111 -6.07 -7.50 0.90
C LEU A 111 -7.35 -7.35 0.07
N ASN A 112 -7.68 -6.12 -0.30
CA ASN A 112 -8.85 -5.79 -1.10
C ASN A 112 -8.60 -6.01 -2.61
N PRO A 113 -9.65 -5.95 -3.47
CA PRO A 113 -9.53 -6.17 -4.91
C PRO A 113 -8.53 -5.26 -5.62
N HIS A 114 -8.36 -4.00 -5.17
CA HIS A 114 -7.36 -3.08 -5.71
C HIS A 114 -5.94 -3.60 -5.48
N ILE A 115 -5.62 -4.01 -4.27
CA ILE A 115 -4.28 -4.51 -3.95
C ILE A 115 -4.01 -5.86 -4.63
N GLU A 116 -5.00 -6.72 -4.76
CA GLU A 116 -4.88 -7.95 -5.56
C GLU A 116 -4.54 -7.64 -7.02
N ASP A 117 -5.13 -6.57 -7.59
CA ASP A 117 -4.78 -6.11 -8.93
C ASP A 117 -3.33 -5.59 -8.98
N VAL A 118 -2.86 -4.84 -7.97
CA VAL A 118 -1.46 -4.40 -7.89
C VAL A 118 -0.49 -5.60 -7.80
N VAL A 119 -0.84 -6.67 -7.06
CA VAL A 119 -0.06 -7.91 -7.04
C VAL A 119 0.07 -8.50 -8.45
N ARG A 120 -1.02 -8.54 -9.22
CA ARG A 120 -0.99 -9.01 -10.60
C ARG A 120 -0.22 -8.05 -11.54
N ARG A 121 -0.33 -6.73 -11.34
CA ARG A 121 0.48 -5.72 -12.08
C ARG A 121 1.98 -5.95 -11.86
N ALA A 122 2.41 -6.26 -10.63
CA ALA A 122 3.79 -6.59 -10.35
C ALA A 122 4.24 -7.89 -11.06
N ALA A 123 3.37 -8.88 -11.15
CA ALA A 123 3.62 -10.10 -11.91
C ALA A 123 3.74 -9.82 -13.42
N VAL A 124 2.87 -8.99 -14.01
CA VAL A 124 2.98 -8.55 -15.42
C VAL A 124 4.30 -7.83 -15.67
N ALA A 125 4.82 -7.07 -14.69
CA ALA A 125 6.11 -6.40 -14.76
C ALA A 125 7.32 -7.36 -14.63
N GLY A 126 7.08 -8.66 -14.46
CA GLY A 126 8.12 -9.70 -14.48
C GLY A 126 8.65 -10.09 -13.10
N PHE A 127 7.89 -9.90 -12.04
CA PHE A 127 8.26 -10.28 -10.68
C PHE A 127 7.43 -11.48 -10.17
N LEU A 128 7.97 -12.22 -9.21
CA LEU A 128 7.20 -13.10 -8.35
C LEU A 128 6.60 -12.23 -7.24
N ALA A 129 5.32 -11.93 -7.34
CA ALA A 129 4.64 -11.02 -6.41
C ALA A 129 3.85 -11.79 -5.35
N ILE A 130 3.82 -11.26 -4.11
CA ILE A 130 2.98 -11.78 -3.03
C ILE A 130 2.30 -10.65 -2.30
N GLY A 131 0.98 -10.76 -2.12
CA GLY A 131 0.17 -9.84 -1.32
C GLY A 131 -0.41 -10.55 -0.10
N PRO A 132 0.12 -10.34 1.12
CA PRO A 132 -0.44 -10.91 2.34
C PRO A 132 -1.72 -10.18 2.76
N ASP A 133 -2.65 -10.89 3.39
CA ASP A 133 -3.83 -10.32 4.02
C ASP A 133 -3.65 -10.28 5.54
N ALA A 134 -3.38 -9.11 6.11
CA ALA A 134 -3.24 -8.95 7.55
C ALA A 134 -4.53 -9.28 8.33
N LEU A 135 -5.68 -9.31 7.65
CA LEU A 135 -6.96 -9.67 8.26
C LEU A 135 -7.20 -11.19 8.33
N SER A 136 -6.24 -12.02 7.92
CA SER A 136 -6.37 -13.48 7.85
C SER A 136 -6.87 -14.12 9.14
N SER A 137 -6.39 -13.64 10.31
CA SER A 137 -6.83 -14.14 11.63
C SER A 137 -8.28 -13.81 11.97
N LEU A 138 -8.90 -12.87 11.24
CA LEU A 138 -10.30 -12.47 11.38
C LEU A 138 -11.16 -12.92 10.20
N GLY A 139 -10.66 -13.83 9.35
CA GLY A 139 -11.37 -14.36 8.19
C GLY A 139 -11.00 -13.71 6.86
N GLY A 140 -10.10 -12.72 6.85
CA GLY A 140 -9.65 -11.99 5.67
C GLY A 140 -10.49 -10.76 5.35
N TYR A 141 -10.24 -10.16 4.17
CA TYR A 141 -10.95 -8.97 3.72
C TYR A 141 -12.48 -9.20 3.67
N PRO A 142 -13.27 -8.37 4.36
CA PRO A 142 -14.70 -8.63 4.59
C PRO A 142 -15.63 -8.19 3.43
N GLY A 143 -15.08 -7.70 2.31
CA GLY A 143 -15.84 -7.24 1.14
C GLY A 143 -16.10 -5.73 1.09
N THR A 144 -15.88 -4.99 2.19
CA THR A 144 -15.95 -3.52 2.22
C THR A 144 -14.75 -2.93 2.95
N ASP A 145 -14.27 -1.79 2.48
CA ASP A 145 -13.12 -1.11 3.08
C ASP A 145 -13.40 -0.57 4.48
N GLU A 146 -14.63 -0.12 4.75
CA GLU A 146 -15.03 0.34 6.08
C GLU A 146 -14.94 -0.79 7.11
N ALA A 147 -15.50 -1.95 6.78
CA ALA A 147 -15.42 -3.13 7.65
C ALA A 147 -13.97 -3.62 7.79
N GLY A 148 -13.20 -3.64 6.70
CA GLY A 148 -11.79 -4.01 6.73
C GLY A 148 -10.97 -3.11 7.64
N ALA A 149 -11.16 -1.80 7.57
CA ALA A 149 -10.49 -0.83 8.45
C ALA A 149 -10.87 -1.04 9.93
N ALA A 150 -12.15 -1.27 10.22
CA ALA A 150 -12.63 -1.54 11.57
C ALA A 150 -12.08 -2.87 12.13
N MET A 151 -11.88 -3.87 11.27
CA MET A 151 -11.23 -5.14 11.66
C MET A 151 -9.75 -4.94 11.94
N GLN A 152 -9.03 -4.22 11.08
CA GLN A 152 -7.59 -4.01 11.21
C GLN A 152 -7.23 -3.23 12.48
N GLN A 153 -8.06 -2.27 12.90
CA GLN A 153 -7.88 -1.53 14.16
C GLN A 153 -7.90 -2.41 15.41
N LYS A 154 -8.48 -3.61 15.34
CA LYS A 154 -8.54 -4.58 16.45
C LYS A 154 -7.30 -5.45 16.54
N LEU A 155 -6.43 -5.42 15.55
CA LEU A 155 -5.25 -6.26 15.46
C LEU A 155 -4.05 -5.62 16.18
N ASP A 156 -3.23 -6.47 16.80
CA ASP A 156 -1.95 -6.07 17.36
C ASP A 156 -0.96 -5.71 16.24
N GLN A 157 -0.41 -4.49 16.32
CA GLN A 157 0.49 -3.97 15.31
C GLN A 157 1.80 -4.75 15.21
N GLY A 158 2.30 -5.23 16.36
CA GLY A 158 3.53 -6.03 16.42
C GLY A 158 3.35 -7.40 15.73
N LYS A 159 2.22 -8.06 15.99
CA LYS A 159 1.89 -9.33 15.33
C LYS A 159 1.67 -9.14 13.83
N MET A 160 0.95 -8.10 13.40
CA MET A 160 0.81 -7.79 11.97
C MET A 160 2.17 -7.54 11.32
N MET A 161 3.06 -6.81 11.99
CA MET A 161 4.41 -6.58 11.48
C MET A 161 5.21 -7.89 11.36
N ALA A 162 5.09 -8.80 12.33
CA ALA A 162 5.69 -10.14 12.26
C ALA A 162 5.14 -10.96 11.08
N ASP A 163 3.87 -10.80 10.76
CA ASP A 163 3.23 -11.42 9.61
C ASP A 163 3.83 -10.94 8.28
N PHE A 164 4.06 -9.64 8.13
CA PHE A 164 4.71 -9.09 6.94
C PHE A 164 6.17 -9.52 6.81
N VAL A 165 6.91 -9.59 7.93
CA VAL A 165 8.27 -10.15 7.96
C VAL A 165 8.29 -11.62 7.55
N ALA A 166 7.37 -12.43 8.09
CA ALA A 166 7.23 -13.83 7.73
C ALA A 166 6.93 -13.99 6.23
N THR A 167 6.05 -13.15 5.68
CA THR A 167 5.70 -13.16 4.25
C THR A 167 6.92 -12.84 3.37
N ALA A 168 7.72 -11.84 3.75
CA ALA A 168 8.92 -11.49 3.00
C ALA A 168 9.96 -12.64 3.01
N ARG A 169 10.12 -13.31 4.15
CA ARG A 169 11.00 -14.49 4.27
C ARG A 169 10.46 -15.69 3.48
N PHE A 170 9.14 -15.90 3.53
CA PHE A 170 8.47 -16.97 2.78
C PHE A 170 8.72 -16.82 1.27
N ILE A 171 8.46 -15.63 0.71
CA ILE A 171 8.64 -15.43 -0.73
C ILE A 171 10.12 -15.42 -1.14
N LYS A 172 11.03 -15.00 -0.23
CA LYS A 172 12.46 -15.11 -0.44
C LYS A 172 12.91 -16.56 -0.64
N ALA A 173 12.37 -17.48 0.15
CA ALA A 173 12.69 -18.90 0.13
C ALA A 173 11.89 -19.70 -0.92
N HIS A 174 10.92 -19.07 -1.60
CA HIS A 174 10.04 -19.73 -2.55
C HIS A 174 10.84 -20.35 -3.72
N ALA A 175 10.42 -21.54 -4.18
CA ALA A 175 11.15 -22.29 -5.23
C ALA A 175 11.37 -21.47 -6.53
N ASN A 176 10.43 -20.61 -6.88
CA ASN A 176 10.49 -19.72 -8.05
C ASN A 176 11.16 -18.37 -7.76
N SER A 177 11.72 -18.15 -6.56
CA SER A 177 12.40 -16.91 -6.18
C SER A 177 13.89 -16.99 -6.45
N THR A 178 14.50 -15.88 -6.92
CA THR A 178 15.96 -15.72 -6.96
C THR A 178 16.57 -15.49 -5.57
N GLY A 179 15.74 -15.29 -4.54
CA GLY A 179 16.16 -14.89 -3.21
C GLY A 179 16.34 -13.37 -3.03
N ARG A 180 16.22 -12.56 -4.09
CA ARG A 180 16.22 -11.09 -3.99
C ARG A 180 14.79 -10.58 -3.81
N VAL A 181 14.58 -9.84 -2.72
CA VAL A 181 13.24 -9.37 -2.31
C VAL A 181 13.19 -7.87 -2.28
N GLY A 182 12.11 -7.32 -2.86
CA GLY A 182 11.68 -5.95 -2.69
C GLY A 182 10.30 -5.89 -2.03
N ALA A 183 9.92 -4.71 -1.58
CA ALA A 183 8.58 -4.45 -1.04
C ALA A 183 8.02 -3.13 -1.56
N VAL A 184 6.75 -3.13 -1.94
CA VAL A 184 5.96 -1.93 -2.21
C VAL A 184 4.73 -1.93 -1.32
N GLY A 185 4.32 -0.78 -0.83
CA GLY A 185 3.15 -0.68 0.03
C GLY A 185 2.55 0.70 0.02
N PHE A 186 1.26 0.77 0.33
CA PHE A 186 0.44 1.96 0.14
C PHE A 186 -0.14 2.40 1.49
N CYS A 187 -0.06 3.69 1.81
CA CYS A 187 -0.61 4.23 3.06
C CYS A 187 0.00 3.55 4.30
N TYR A 188 -0.80 2.83 5.07
CA TYR A 188 -0.32 1.93 6.14
C TYR A 188 0.78 1.00 5.64
N GLY A 189 0.57 0.37 4.48
CA GLY A 189 1.55 -0.50 3.84
C GLY A 189 2.84 0.21 3.45
N GLY A 190 2.81 1.49 3.14
CA GLY A 190 4.02 2.29 2.94
C GLY A 190 4.85 2.42 4.23
N GLY A 191 4.18 2.64 5.37
CA GLY A 191 4.82 2.58 6.68
C GLY A 191 5.38 1.20 7.01
N VAL A 192 4.67 0.14 6.63
CA VAL A 192 5.16 -1.25 6.77
C VAL A 192 6.41 -1.48 5.93
N VAL A 193 6.49 -0.97 4.69
CA VAL A 193 7.71 -1.08 3.86
C VAL A 193 8.92 -0.45 4.54
N ASN A 194 8.76 0.75 5.11
CA ASN A 194 9.83 1.40 5.87
C ASN A 194 10.28 0.53 7.06
N ASN A 195 9.35 -0.07 7.79
CA ASN A 195 9.66 -0.95 8.91
C ASN A 195 10.24 -2.30 8.46
N LEU A 196 9.82 -2.85 7.31
CA LEU A 196 10.45 -4.03 6.72
C LEU A 196 11.92 -3.75 6.36
N ALA A 197 12.22 -2.56 5.82
CA ALA A 197 13.59 -2.16 5.53
C ALA A 197 14.47 -2.11 6.80
N VAL A 198 13.90 -1.70 7.94
CA VAL A 198 14.55 -1.73 9.25
C VAL A 198 14.74 -3.16 9.76
N GLN A 199 13.69 -4.00 9.73
CA GLN A 199 13.71 -5.31 10.38
C GLN A 199 14.42 -6.40 9.57
N LEU A 200 14.36 -6.32 8.25
CA LEU A 200 14.99 -7.28 7.35
C LEU A 200 16.45 -6.90 7.04
N GLY A 201 16.83 -5.64 7.20
CA GLY A 201 18.18 -5.19 6.91
C GLY A 201 18.62 -5.62 5.50
N PRO A 202 19.70 -6.45 5.37
CA PRO A 202 20.20 -6.88 4.08
C PRO A 202 19.28 -7.87 3.34
N ASP A 203 18.29 -8.46 4.01
CA ASP A 203 17.35 -9.39 3.40
C ASP A 203 16.29 -8.68 2.53
N LEU A 204 16.13 -7.36 2.67
CA LEU A 204 15.35 -6.53 1.77
C LEU A 204 16.30 -5.72 0.87
N ALA A 205 16.26 -5.93 -0.44
CA ALA A 205 17.15 -5.26 -1.38
C ALA A 205 16.58 -3.90 -1.85
N ALA A 206 15.26 -3.76 -1.94
CA ALA A 206 14.59 -2.53 -2.39
C ALA A 206 13.26 -2.30 -1.65
N GLY A 207 12.94 -1.05 -1.36
CA GLY A 207 11.67 -0.65 -0.74
C GLY A 207 11.04 0.53 -1.45
N VAL A 208 9.73 0.47 -1.68
CA VAL A 208 8.96 1.56 -2.30
C VAL A 208 7.76 1.91 -1.42
N PRO A 209 7.94 2.76 -0.41
CA PRO A 209 6.84 3.25 0.42
C PRO A 209 6.06 4.35 -0.30
N PHE A 210 4.77 4.11 -0.61
CA PHE A 210 3.84 5.11 -1.10
C PHE A 210 3.13 5.78 0.08
N TYR A 211 3.28 7.10 0.18
CA TYR A 211 2.64 7.96 1.20
C TYR A 211 2.50 7.28 2.58
N GLY A 212 3.59 6.65 3.01
CA GLY A 212 3.66 5.91 4.26
C GLY A 212 4.41 6.64 5.36
N GLY A 213 4.08 6.31 6.62
CA GLY A 213 4.78 6.83 7.79
C GLY A 213 6.25 6.43 7.82
N GLN A 214 7.09 7.31 8.35
CA GLN A 214 8.52 7.09 8.48
C GLN A 214 8.84 6.19 9.69
N PRO A 215 9.95 5.44 9.66
CA PRO A 215 10.44 4.73 10.84
C PRO A 215 11.03 5.73 11.84
N ARG A 216 11.25 5.29 13.08
CA ARG A 216 11.97 6.10 14.08
C ARG A 216 13.40 6.37 13.61
N ALA A 217 13.92 7.56 13.88
CA ALA A 217 15.25 7.97 13.44
C ALA A 217 16.37 7.03 13.94
N GLU A 218 16.24 6.52 15.18
CA GLU A 218 17.19 5.57 15.75
C GLU A 218 17.21 4.19 15.07
N ASP A 219 16.18 3.85 14.29
CA ASP A 219 16.10 2.59 13.56
C ASP A 219 16.65 2.69 12.12
N VAL A 220 16.78 3.90 11.58
CA VAL A 220 17.27 4.15 10.21
C VAL A 220 18.64 3.51 9.93
N PRO A 221 19.63 3.46 10.84
CA PRO A 221 20.91 2.80 10.59
C PRO A 221 20.82 1.31 10.22
N LYS A 222 19.71 0.64 10.58
CA LYS A 222 19.46 -0.78 10.28
C LYS A 222 19.07 -1.00 8.80
N ILE A 223 18.62 0.03 8.10
CA ILE A 223 18.20 -0.05 6.70
C ILE A 223 19.41 -0.35 5.81
N LYS A 224 19.26 -1.35 4.93
CA LYS A 224 20.26 -1.70 3.89
C LYS A 224 19.64 -1.68 2.49
N ALA A 225 18.32 -1.63 2.41
CA ALA A 225 17.56 -1.54 1.17
C ALA A 225 17.82 -0.21 0.45
N ALA A 226 17.78 -0.23 -0.89
CA ALA A 226 17.60 0.99 -1.66
C ALA A 226 16.12 1.42 -1.58
N LEU A 227 15.86 2.69 -1.28
CA LEU A 227 14.50 3.19 -1.10
C LEU A 227 14.08 4.12 -2.24
N LEU A 228 12.85 3.97 -2.73
CA LEU A 228 12.17 4.92 -3.60
C LEU A 228 10.97 5.48 -2.83
N ILE A 229 11.16 6.62 -2.19
CA ILE A 229 10.17 7.22 -1.30
C ILE A 229 9.20 8.08 -2.12
N THR A 230 7.92 7.77 -2.03
CA THR A 230 6.87 8.34 -2.86
C THR A 230 5.86 9.09 -2.00
N TYR A 231 5.80 10.42 -2.14
CA TYR A 231 4.88 11.28 -1.39
C TYR A 231 3.85 11.96 -2.30
N ALA A 232 2.65 12.20 -1.77
CA ALA A 232 1.69 13.11 -2.36
C ALA A 232 2.02 14.57 -1.97
N GLU A 233 1.70 15.52 -2.83
CA GLU A 233 1.93 16.94 -2.55
C GLU A 233 1.05 17.42 -1.37
N ASP A 234 -0.24 17.11 -1.42
CA ASP A 234 -1.19 17.46 -0.36
C ASP A 234 -1.38 16.28 0.62
N ASP A 235 -0.37 16.07 1.46
CA ASP A 235 -0.39 15.08 2.55
C ASP A 235 0.43 15.59 3.75
N ALA A 236 -0.05 16.66 4.38
CA ALA A 236 0.65 17.33 5.46
C ALA A 236 1.03 16.38 6.62
N ARG A 237 0.17 15.39 6.91
CA ARG A 237 0.37 14.41 7.99
C ARG A 237 1.61 13.54 7.74
N ILE A 238 1.79 13.05 6.53
CA ILE A 238 2.93 12.20 6.17
C ILE A 238 4.17 13.07 5.89
N ASN A 239 3.99 14.17 5.15
CA ASN A 239 5.10 15.02 4.71
C ASN A 239 5.80 15.72 5.88
N ALA A 240 5.12 15.95 7.01
CA ALA A 240 5.71 16.55 8.22
C ALA A 240 6.94 15.79 8.75
N GLY A 241 6.99 14.46 8.58
CA GLY A 241 8.12 13.63 9.03
C GLY A 241 9.31 13.60 8.06
N TRP A 242 9.18 14.14 6.85
CA TRP A 242 10.18 13.97 5.80
C TRP A 242 11.54 14.55 6.16
N ALA A 243 11.60 15.80 6.63
CA ALA A 243 12.86 16.47 6.92
C ALA A 243 13.74 15.68 7.93
N ALA A 244 13.14 15.17 8.98
CA ALA A 244 13.83 14.34 9.97
C ALA A 244 14.27 12.99 9.38
N TYR A 245 13.42 12.37 8.58
CA TYR A 245 13.74 11.09 7.94
C TYR A 245 14.87 11.25 6.92
N GLU A 246 14.81 12.28 6.08
CA GLU A 246 15.89 12.57 5.11
C GLU A 246 17.23 12.82 5.81
N ALA A 247 17.24 13.60 6.89
CA ALA A 247 18.43 13.83 7.68
C ALA A 247 19.03 12.52 8.20
N ALA A 248 18.19 11.62 8.72
CA ALA A 248 18.62 10.32 9.22
C ALA A 248 19.14 9.40 8.09
N LEU A 249 18.50 9.39 6.92
CA LEU A 249 18.96 8.64 5.74
C LEU A 249 20.34 9.11 5.29
N LYS A 250 20.54 10.43 5.18
CA LYS A 250 21.83 11.06 4.79
C LYS A 250 22.93 10.75 5.81
N ALA A 251 22.64 10.91 7.10
CA ALA A 251 23.62 10.66 8.17
C ALA A 251 24.11 9.20 8.21
N ASN A 252 23.30 8.26 7.72
CA ASN A 252 23.62 6.85 7.72
C ASN A 252 23.98 6.31 6.32
N ASN A 253 24.19 7.18 5.33
CA ASN A 253 24.53 6.81 3.95
C ASN A 253 23.56 5.80 3.33
N ILE A 254 22.27 5.88 3.68
CA ILE A 254 21.25 5.02 3.11
C ILE A 254 20.97 5.49 1.67
N ARG A 255 20.90 4.53 0.75
CA ARG A 255 20.58 4.81 -0.65
C ARG A 255 19.09 5.06 -0.81
N TYR A 256 18.71 6.25 -1.27
CA TYR A 256 17.32 6.59 -1.53
C TYR A 256 17.16 7.56 -2.71
N GLU A 257 16.00 7.52 -3.31
CA GLU A 257 15.43 8.54 -4.18
C GLU A 257 14.07 8.93 -3.59
N GLN A 258 13.69 10.21 -3.69
CA GLN A 258 12.41 10.70 -3.18
C GLN A 258 11.73 11.54 -4.25
N PHE A 259 10.41 11.31 -4.42
CA PHE A 259 9.58 12.11 -5.31
C PHE A 259 8.29 12.53 -4.59
N THR A 260 7.98 13.83 -4.70
CA THR A 260 6.65 14.37 -4.38
C THR A 260 5.90 14.57 -5.68
N TYR A 261 4.69 14.03 -5.76
CA TYR A 261 3.88 14.04 -6.97
C TYR A 261 2.93 15.23 -6.96
N PRO A 262 3.03 16.16 -7.96
CA PRO A 262 2.26 17.40 -7.97
C PRO A 262 0.76 17.13 -8.19
N GLY A 263 -0.10 17.94 -7.57
CA GLY A 263 -1.56 17.86 -7.69
C GLY A 263 -2.15 16.56 -7.14
N THR A 264 -1.46 15.88 -6.22
CA THR A 264 -1.91 14.61 -5.65
C THR A 264 -2.21 14.73 -4.16
N MET A 265 -3.15 13.91 -3.72
CA MET A 265 -3.54 13.73 -2.32
C MET A 265 -3.13 12.34 -1.83
N HIS A 266 -3.13 12.15 -0.50
CA HIS A 266 -2.93 10.83 0.10
C HIS A 266 -3.80 9.76 -0.56
N GLY A 267 -3.21 8.66 -1.03
CA GLY A 267 -3.95 7.59 -1.72
C GLY A 267 -4.07 7.78 -3.24
N PHE A 268 -3.32 8.69 -3.86
CA PHE A 268 -3.43 9.03 -5.28
C PHE A 268 -3.21 7.86 -6.25
N HIS A 269 -2.61 6.78 -5.81
CA HIS A 269 -2.39 5.59 -6.65
C HIS A 269 -3.62 4.67 -6.70
N ASN A 270 -4.55 4.80 -5.76
CA ASN A 270 -5.70 3.92 -5.65
C ASN A 270 -6.82 4.33 -6.63
N ASP A 271 -6.96 3.58 -7.72
CA ASP A 271 -7.91 3.82 -8.82
C ASP A 271 -9.38 3.50 -8.48
N THR A 272 -9.66 3.06 -7.25
CA THR A 272 -11.02 2.86 -6.74
C THR A 272 -11.58 4.09 -6.06
N THR A 273 -10.76 5.13 -5.80
CA THR A 273 -11.14 6.30 -5.01
C THR A 273 -11.10 7.59 -5.83
N PRO A 274 -11.88 8.62 -5.46
CA PRO A 274 -11.85 9.92 -6.13
C PRO A 274 -10.51 10.66 -6.01
N ARG A 275 -9.63 10.25 -5.10
CA ARG A 275 -8.27 10.79 -4.96
C ARG A 275 -7.29 10.30 -6.02
N PHE A 276 -7.72 9.35 -6.85
CA PHE A 276 -6.89 8.80 -7.91
C PHE A 276 -6.42 9.88 -8.90
N ASN A 277 -5.11 9.95 -9.08
CA ASN A 277 -4.52 10.76 -10.13
C ASN A 277 -3.85 9.84 -11.15
N LYS A 278 -4.54 9.60 -12.27
CA LYS A 278 -4.14 8.63 -13.29
C LYS A 278 -2.73 8.86 -13.82
N GLU A 279 -2.37 10.10 -14.10
CA GLU A 279 -1.07 10.46 -14.66
C GLU A 279 0.05 10.21 -13.64
N GLN A 280 -0.11 10.76 -12.44
CA GLN A 280 0.90 10.65 -11.41
C GLN A 280 1.04 9.21 -10.88
N ALA A 281 -0.06 8.46 -10.80
CA ALA A 281 -0.03 7.04 -10.46
C ALA A 281 0.75 6.22 -11.49
N ALA A 282 0.56 6.51 -12.79
CA ALA A 282 1.30 5.84 -13.86
C ALA A 282 2.81 6.14 -13.79
N ILE A 283 3.19 7.40 -13.58
CA ILE A 283 4.60 7.80 -13.41
C ILE A 283 5.20 7.11 -12.18
N ALA A 284 4.50 7.12 -11.05
CA ALA A 284 4.95 6.49 -9.81
C ALA A 284 5.14 4.97 -9.98
N TRP A 285 4.21 4.32 -10.68
CA TRP A 285 4.33 2.88 -10.96
C TRP A 285 5.49 2.56 -11.90
N GLN A 286 5.71 3.34 -12.96
CA GLN A 286 6.87 3.19 -13.85
C GLN A 286 8.19 3.32 -13.08
N ARG A 287 8.32 4.32 -12.18
CA ARG A 287 9.47 4.47 -11.31
C ARG A 287 9.65 3.29 -10.37
N THR A 288 8.55 2.77 -9.81
CA THR A 288 8.57 1.57 -8.95
C THR A 288 9.15 0.36 -9.68
N VAL A 289 8.65 0.08 -10.89
CA VAL A 289 9.13 -1.03 -11.72
C VAL A 289 10.61 -0.83 -12.10
N ALA A 290 11.00 0.39 -12.50
CA ALA A 290 12.40 0.71 -12.82
C ALA A 290 13.33 0.51 -11.61
N HIS A 291 12.90 0.95 -10.42
CA HIS A 291 13.63 0.77 -9.17
C HIS A 291 13.81 -0.71 -8.84
N PHE A 292 12.77 -1.52 -8.93
CA PHE A 292 12.88 -2.96 -8.72
C PHE A 292 13.75 -3.64 -9.77
N ASN A 293 13.66 -3.26 -11.04
CA ASN A 293 14.55 -3.79 -12.08
C ASN A 293 16.02 -3.48 -11.76
N LYS A 294 16.32 -2.27 -11.29
CA LYS A 294 17.70 -1.83 -10.95
C LYS A 294 18.28 -2.60 -9.76
N TYR A 295 17.46 -2.89 -8.74
CA TYR A 295 17.99 -3.43 -7.48
C TYR A 295 17.67 -4.90 -7.24
N LEU A 296 16.72 -5.49 -7.95
CA LEU A 296 16.34 -6.89 -7.78
C LEU A 296 16.78 -7.79 -8.92
N LYS A 297 16.91 -7.27 -10.16
CA LYS A 297 17.46 -8.05 -11.27
C LYS A 297 18.99 -7.85 -11.26
N THR A 298 19.73 -8.92 -10.98
CA THR A 298 21.19 -8.92 -11.20
C THR A 298 21.46 -9.03 -12.69
N SER A 299 22.36 -8.19 -13.19
CA SER A 299 22.97 -8.36 -14.51
C SER A 299 23.69 -9.71 -14.56
#